data_cf3cccbfe6908e3a2d4e1a6e3c5adce0
#
_entry.id   cf3cccbfe6908e3a2d4e1a6e3c5adce0
#
_cell.length_a   1.000
_cell.length_b   1.000
_cell.length_c   1.000
_cell.angle_alpha   90.00
_cell.angle_beta   90.00
_cell.angle_gamma   90.00
#
_symmetry.space_group_name_H-M   'P 1'
#
loop_
_entity.id
_entity.type
_entity.pdbx_description
1 polymer ?
#
loop_
_entity_poly.entity_id
_entity_poly.type
_entity_poly.pdbx_seq_one_letter_code
_entity_poly.pdbx_strand_id
1 'polypeptide(L)'
;MDKLVYLELDNNSITSVEAGALDGDTSLKQLSISGNELNALPDHLLDDAGDTINFIELSNNEFVKLPNCINAATKKLRKISAFNNALEDISNIDFTKMSNLEEVNFYKNYIAQVPDGTFAKNKKLYSVDFHDNQISNITEKAFPETFENDYDGVLHKLDLTLNNIKVVDPAVMKKSDTAINKFYPQKNAMNLELKEDNGQKISWSQDLSVLDLAFWFDKTASDEAREIETVEDYKDMLEQNGWKDKNIAEVMDEKYDWDIITEVQKKNADGTWETVKEDTETDQAEELKGNFSVSNLGTYRIKKVLNATLNGTKQYRFTVYSNELAVSKNDDKKPSNTTAEQKPSSATTEQKPSDTTTTQKLSMTTVKDILKKVSKINLQNLKKRKVRITWKKVKNADGYQVYRATKKNGKYKLVKVVKGNKKVSYTNTKLKKNKKYYYKVRAYRTVKGKKVYGAFSSKKSILIKK
;
A
#
# COMPACT_ATOMS: atom_id res chain seq x y z
N MET A 1 -28.18 7.29 -24.74
CA MET A 1 -28.43 7.83 -23.38
C MET A 1 -28.12 9.32 -23.27
N ASP A 2 -28.57 10.09 -24.23
CA ASP A 2 -28.28 11.53 -24.38
C ASP A 2 -28.82 12.46 -23.27
N LYS A 3 -29.57 11.91 -22.31
CA LYS A 3 -30.20 12.63 -21.19
C LYS A 3 -29.73 12.19 -19.81
N LEU A 4 -28.75 11.26 -19.71
CA LEU A 4 -28.22 10.84 -18.43
C LEU A 4 -27.39 11.98 -17.85
N VAL A 5 -27.71 12.42 -16.63
CA VAL A 5 -27.03 13.55 -15.97
C VAL A 5 -26.18 13.06 -14.82
N TYR A 6 -26.61 12.04 -14.10
CA TYR A 6 -25.95 11.43 -12.96
C TYR A 6 -25.94 9.92 -13.13
N LEU A 7 -24.75 9.33 -13.04
CA LEU A 7 -24.56 7.89 -13.01
C LEU A 7 -23.90 7.51 -11.69
N GLU A 8 -24.64 6.80 -10.84
CA GLU A 8 -24.19 6.35 -9.53
C GLU A 8 -24.26 4.81 -9.48
N LEU A 9 -23.10 4.16 -9.40
CA LEU A 9 -22.93 2.71 -9.38
C LEU A 9 -22.11 2.26 -8.16
N ASP A 10 -22.17 3.05 -7.08
CA ASP A 10 -21.35 2.84 -5.89
C ASP A 10 -21.68 1.56 -5.14
N ASN A 11 -20.66 0.99 -4.48
CA ASN A 11 -20.78 -0.16 -3.60
C ASN A 11 -21.40 -1.40 -4.27
N ASN A 12 -20.92 -1.71 -5.48
CA ASN A 12 -21.23 -2.91 -6.21
C ASN A 12 -19.98 -3.83 -6.31
N SER A 13 -20.04 -4.85 -7.13
CA SER A 13 -18.90 -5.73 -7.43
C SER A 13 -18.51 -5.62 -8.91
N ILE A 14 -18.50 -4.41 -9.44
CA ILE A 14 -18.16 -4.16 -10.85
C ILE A 14 -16.64 -4.33 -11.00
N THR A 15 -16.23 -5.20 -11.90
CA THR A 15 -14.82 -5.52 -12.18
C THR A 15 -14.33 -4.92 -13.50
N SER A 16 -15.23 -4.51 -14.39
CA SER A 16 -14.90 -3.89 -15.67
C SER A 16 -16.06 -3.07 -16.23
N VAL A 17 -15.74 -2.08 -17.05
CA VAL A 17 -16.68 -1.31 -17.87
C VAL A 17 -16.33 -1.53 -19.32
N GLU A 18 -17.30 -1.84 -20.16
CA GLU A 18 -17.08 -2.06 -21.59
C GLU A 18 -16.80 -0.74 -22.33
N ALA A 19 -16.00 -0.81 -23.40
CA ALA A 19 -15.80 0.33 -24.28
C ALA A 19 -17.13 0.75 -24.92
N GLY A 20 -17.37 2.05 -24.99
CA GLY A 20 -18.62 2.59 -25.53
C GLY A 20 -19.82 2.56 -24.57
N ALA A 21 -19.66 2.15 -23.32
CA ALA A 21 -20.75 2.09 -22.33
C ALA A 21 -21.44 3.44 -22.10
N LEU A 22 -20.74 4.56 -22.33
CA LEU A 22 -21.28 5.93 -22.19
C LEU A 22 -21.27 6.71 -23.52
N ASP A 23 -21.16 6.01 -24.66
CA ASP A 23 -21.20 6.67 -25.97
C ASP A 23 -22.55 7.40 -26.18
N GLY A 24 -22.46 8.62 -26.66
CA GLY A 24 -23.62 9.50 -26.88
C GLY A 24 -24.11 10.22 -25.62
N ASP A 25 -23.48 10.04 -24.46
CA ASP A 25 -23.87 10.70 -23.21
C ASP A 25 -23.26 12.11 -23.11
N THR A 26 -23.83 13.05 -23.82
CA THR A 26 -23.39 14.46 -23.88
C THR A 26 -23.89 15.33 -22.72
N SER A 27 -24.69 14.75 -21.80
CA SER A 27 -25.32 15.47 -20.68
C SER A 27 -24.79 15.05 -19.31
N LEU A 28 -23.90 14.05 -19.25
CA LEU A 28 -23.41 13.48 -18.00
C LEU A 28 -22.57 14.50 -17.21
N LYS A 29 -22.99 14.80 -15.99
CA LYS A 29 -22.33 15.74 -15.08
C LYS A 29 -21.59 15.05 -13.95
N GLN A 30 -22.04 13.89 -13.55
CA GLN A 30 -21.43 13.12 -12.46
C GLN A 30 -21.32 11.65 -12.83
N LEU A 31 -20.13 11.10 -12.62
CA LEU A 31 -19.85 9.67 -12.64
C LEU A 31 -19.37 9.25 -11.25
N SER A 32 -20.11 8.37 -10.58
CA SER A 32 -19.74 7.77 -9.29
C SER A 32 -19.76 6.25 -9.40
N ILE A 33 -18.58 5.64 -9.21
CA ILE A 33 -18.38 4.19 -9.26
C ILE A 33 -17.50 3.71 -8.09
N SER A 34 -17.63 4.39 -6.96
CA SER A 34 -16.90 4.10 -5.73
C SER A 34 -17.27 2.73 -5.14
N GLY A 35 -16.36 2.10 -4.42
CA GLY A 35 -16.65 0.84 -3.71
C GLY A 35 -16.90 -0.36 -4.64
N ASN A 36 -16.11 -0.46 -5.70
CA ASN A 36 -16.14 -1.56 -6.66
C ASN A 36 -14.79 -2.30 -6.72
N GLU A 37 -14.60 -3.17 -7.72
CA GLU A 37 -13.37 -3.94 -7.94
C GLU A 37 -12.69 -3.54 -9.26
N LEU A 38 -12.79 -2.26 -9.64
CA LEU A 38 -12.27 -1.72 -10.89
C LEU A 38 -10.78 -1.40 -10.78
N ASN A 39 -9.99 -1.82 -11.77
CA ASN A 39 -8.58 -1.47 -11.90
C ASN A 39 -8.26 -0.63 -13.15
N ALA A 40 -9.20 -0.51 -14.07
CA ALA A 40 -9.11 0.32 -15.27
C ALA A 40 -10.51 0.75 -15.75
N LEU A 41 -10.56 1.84 -16.53
CA LEU A 41 -11.69 2.24 -17.35
C LEU A 41 -11.24 2.38 -18.80
N PRO A 42 -12.14 2.21 -19.80
CA PRO A 42 -11.82 2.46 -21.21
C PRO A 42 -11.32 3.90 -21.43
N ASP A 43 -10.29 4.07 -22.24
CA ASP A 43 -9.63 5.36 -22.47
C ASP A 43 -10.56 6.44 -23.04
N HIS A 44 -11.60 6.05 -23.81
CA HIS A 44 -12.56 6.95 -24.46
C HIS A 44 -13.92 7.02 -23.75
N LEU A 45 -14.03 6.47 -22.54
CA LEU A 45 -15.32 6.36 -21.82
C LEU A 45 -16.03 7.71 -21.62
N LEU A 46 -15.29 8.81 -21.48
CA LEU A 46 -15.83 10.15 -21.18
C LEU A 46 -15.72 11.13 -22.35
N ASP A 47 -15.39 10.69 -23.56
CA ASP A 47 -15.16 11.59 -24.69
C ASP A 47 -16.39 12.45 -25.00
N ASP A 48 -17.60 11.85 -25.04
CA ASP A 48 -18.84 12.59 -25.30
C ASP A 48 -19.30 13.43 -24.10
N ALA A 49 -18.97 13.02 -22.88
CA ALA A 49 -19.29 13.74 -21.65
C ALA A 49 -18.22 14.78 -21.24
N GLY A 50 -17.10 14.85 -21.92
CA GLY A 50 -15.94 15.65 -21.48
C GLY A 50 -16.22 17.13 -21.29
N ASP A 51 -17.20 17.69 -22.03
CA ASP A 51 -17.61 19.10 -21.92
C ASP A 51 -18.67 19.37 -20.85
N THR A 52 -19.22 18.34 -20.20
CA THR A 52 -20.32 18.46 -19.24
C THR A 52 -20.00 17.92 -17.87
N ILE A 53 -19.14 16.90 -17.78
CA ILE A 53 -18.79 16.24 -16.53
C ILE A 53 -18.05 17.18 -15.58
N ASN A 54 -18.52 17.27 -14.34
CA ASN A 54 -17.97 18.16 -13.32
C ASN A 54 -17.56 17.43 -12.05
N PHE A 55 -17.98 16.18 -11.85
CA PHE A 55 -17.60 15.35 -10.72
C PHE A 55 -17.32 13.91 -11.15
N ILE A 56 -16.14 13.38 -10.72
CA ILE A 56 -15.73 12.01 -10.93
C ILE A 56 -15.34 11.40 -9.58
N GLU A 57 -16.02 10.30 -9.19
CA GLU A 57 -15.78 9.55 -7.96
C GLU A 57 -15.37 8.11 -8.26
N LEU A 58 -14.13 7.76 -7.95
CA LEU A 58 -13.49 6.46 -8.22
C LEU A 58 -12.99 5.77 -6.97
N SER A 59 -13.29 6.28 -5.78
CA SER A 59 -12.70 5.85 -4.51
C SER A 59 -13.04 4.39 -4.17
N ASN A 60 -12.21 3.76 -3.33
CA ASN A 60 -12.42 2.37 -2.91
C ASN A 60 -12.51 1.38 -4.07
N ASN A 61 -11.55 1.44 -4.97
CA ASN A 61 -11.35 0.54 -6.10
C ASN A 61 -9.90 0.00 -6.10
N GLU A 62 -9.44 -0.55 -7.24
CA GLU A 62 -8.10 -1.14 -7.39
C GLU A 62 -7.24 -0.41 -8.44
N PHE A 63 -7.49 0.86 -8.72
CA PHE A 63 -6.73 1.65 -9.70
C PHE A 63 -5.27 1.84 -9.27
N VAL A 64 -4.33 1.46 -10.14
CA VAL A 64 -2.87 1.71 -9.96
C VAL A 64 -2.48 3.08 -10.50
N LYS A 65 -3.22 3.59 -11.47
CA LYS A 65 -3.13 4.94 -12.03
C LYS A 65 -4.51 5.47 -12.36
N LEU A 66 -4.67 6.77 -12.45
CA LEU A 66 -5.93 7.37 -12.86
C LEU A 66 -6.28 6.95 -14.30
N PRO A 67 -7.56 6.65 -14.59
CA PRO A 67 -7.99 6.30 -15.96
C PRO A 67 -7.74 7.44 -16.96
N ASN A 68 -7.22 7.12 -18.13
CA ASN A 68 -6.88 8.12 -19.15
C ASN A 68 -8.09 8.90 -19.69
N CYS A 69 -9.30 8.30 -19.66
CA CYS A 69 -10.54 8.97 -20.06
C CYS A 69 -10.80 10.28 -19.28
N ILE A 70 -10.21 10.46 -18.08
CA ILE A 70 -10.33 11.69 -17.31
C ILE A 70 -9.75 12.90 -18.06
N ASN A 71 -8.76 12.70 -18.95
CA ASN A 71 -8.19 13.77 -19.77
C ASN A 71 -9.23 14.43 -20.70
N ALA A 72 -10.36 13.78 -20.99
CA ALA A 72 -11.48 14.39 -21.73
C ALA A 72 -12.21 15.45 -20.88
N ALA A 73 -12.24 15.30 -19.54
CA ALA A 73 -13.01 16.12 -18.60
C ALA A 73 -12.37 17.48 -18.29
N THR A 74 -11.83 18.18 -19.30
CA THR A 74 -10.98 19.37 -19.08
C THR A 74 -11.73 20.66 -18.81
N LYS A 75 -12.96 20.80 -19.34
CA LYS A 75 -13.67 22.09 -19.34
C LYS A 75 -14.51 22.35 -18.09
N LYS A 76 -15.12 21.31 -17.54
CA LYS A 76 -16.11 21.46 -16.48
C LYS A 76 -15.75 20.74 -15.17
N LEU A 77 -14.71 19.90 -15.18
CA LEU A 77 -14.35 19.15 -14.00
C LEU A 77 -14.02 20.09 -12.83
N ARG A 78 -14.77 19.94 -11.75
CA ARG A 78 -14.60 20.68 -10.50
C ARG A 78 -14.05 19.81 -9.39
N LYS A 79 -14.41 18.53 -9.39
CA LYS A 79 -14.03 17.60 -8.32
C LYS A 79 -13.65 16.25 -8.88
N ILE A 80 -12.53 15.73 -8.38
CA ILE A 80 -12.06 14.36 -8.60
C ILE A 80 -11.72 13.72 -7.27
N SER A 81 -12.24 12.51 -7.04
CA SER A 81 -11.96 11.70 -5.87
C SER A 81 -11.59 10.28 -6.31
N ALA A 82 -10.46 9.79 -5.83
CA ALA A 82 -9.97 8.43 -6.04
C ALA A 82 -9.20 7.92 -4.79
N PHE A 83 -9.71 8.25 -3.60
CA PHE A 83 -9.10 7.79 -2.35
C PHE A 83 -9.24 6.28 -2.17
N ASN A 84 -8.35 5.70 -1.39
CA ASN A 84 -8.32 4.27 -1.07
C ASN A 84 -8.32 3.41 -2.33
N ASN A 85 -7.33 3.67 -3.18
CA ASN A 85 -6.96 2.89 -4.36
C ASN A 85 -5.49 2.42 -4.23
N ALA A 86 -4.89 2.02 -5.34
CA ALA A 86 -3.48 1.63 -5.41
C ALA A 86 -2.65 2.61 -6.28
N LEU A 87 -3.05 3.89 -6.39
CA LEU A 87 -2.40 4.87 -7.25
C LEU A 87 -0.93 5.06 -6.83
N GLU A 88 -0.01 4.81 -7.75
CA GLU A 88 1.45 5.02 -7.55
C GLU A 88 1.92 6.34 -8.17
N ASP A 89 1.22 6.80 -9.21
CA ASP A 89 1.51 8.01 -9.97
C ASP A 89 0.22 8.66 -10.50
N ILE A 90 0.24 9.98 -10.66
CA ILE A 90 -0.87 10.78 -11.22
C ILE A 90 -0.44 11.60 -12.44
N SER A 91 0.80 11.46 -12.91
CA SER A 91 1.37 12.25 -14.02
C SER A 91 0.76 11.93 -15.39
N ASN A 92 0.02 10.82 -15.50
CA ASN A 92 -0.72 10.47 -16.72
C ASN A 92 -1.94 11.36 -16.99
N ILE A 93 -2.35 12.20 -16.02
CA ILE A 93 -3.43 13.16 -16.16
C ILE A 93 -2.87 14.59 -16.23
N ASP A 94 -3.25 15.33 -17.27
CA ASP A 94 -2.88 16.73 -17.43
C ASP A 94 -3.88 17.66 -16.72
N PHE A 95 -3.72 17.79 -15.41
CA PHE A 95 -4.57 18.68 -14.60
C PHE A 95 -4.50 20.15 -15.02
N THR A 96 -3.43 20.58 -15.69
CA THR A 96 -3.28 21.98 -16.10
C THR A 96 -4.34 22.44 -17.10
N LYS A 97 -5.01 21.49 -17.77
CA LYS A 97 -6.13 21.77 -18.68
C LYS A 97 -7.47 21.93 -17.95
N MET A 98 -7.57 21.55 -16.70
CA MET A 98 -8.79 21.52 -15.90
C MET A 98 -8.95 22.82 -15.12
N SER A 99 -9.18 23.95 -15.81
CA SER A 99 -9.18 25.29 -15.19
C SER A 99 -10.28 25.52 -14.13
N ASN A 100 -11.29 24.66 -14.10
CA ASN A 100 -12.38 24.72 -13.11
C ASN A 100 -12.19 23.79 -11.93
N LEU A 101 -11.04 23.08 -11.84
CA LEU A 101 -10.77 22.13 -10.77
C LEU A 101 -10.68 22.83 -9.41
N GLU A 102 -11.49 22.36 -8.46
CA GLU A 102 -11.70 22.93 -7.12
C GLU A 102 -11.26 21.98 -6.01
N GLU A 103 -11.52 20.67 -6.20
CA GLU A 103 -11.20 19.65 -5.20
C GLU A 103 -10.50 18.46 -5.82
N VAL A 104 -9.43 18.00 -5.14
CA VAL A 104 -8.69 16.77 -5.41
C VAL A 104 -8.59 15.95 -4.15
N ASN A 105 -9.08 14.71 -4.20
CA ASN A 105 -9.05 13.80 -3.06
C ASN A 105 -8.42 12.45 -3.43
N PHE A 106 -7.13 12.27 -3.09
CA PHE A 106 -6.34 11.07 -3.38
C PHE A 106 -5.73 10.44 -2.12
N TYR A 107 -6.35 10.60 -0.96
CA TYR A 107 -5.83 10.00 0.27
C TYR A 107 -5.84 8.47 0.24
N LYS A 108 -4.97 7.83 1.05
CA LYS A 108 -4.82 6.36 1.09
C LYS A 108 -4.52 5.76 -0.28
N ASN A 109 -3.41 6.18 -0.85
CA ASN A 109 -2.85 5.63 -2.08
C ASN A 109 -1.34 5.38 -1.91
N TYR A 110 -0.62 5.19 -3.00
CA TYR A 110 0.84 4.97 -3.00
C TYR A 110 1.59 6.03 -3.79
N ILE A 111 1.00 7.21 -3.98
CA ILE A 111 1.58 8.30 -4.76
C ILE A 111 2.92 8.69 -4.12
N ALA A 112 4.02 8.55 -4.90
CA ALA A 112 5.38 8.78 -4.40
C ALA A 112 5.83 10.23 -4.56
N GLN A 113 5.26 10.97 -5.50
CA GLN A 113 5.62 12.35 -5.78
C GLN A 113 4.47 13.10 -6.45
N VAL A 114 4.45 14.42 -6.24
CA VAL A 114 3.61 15.37 -6.96
C VAL A 114 4.56 16.30 -7.71
N PRO A 115 4.73 16.13 -9.04
CA PRO A 115 5.69 16.91 -9.80
C PRO A 115 5.37 18.41 -9.80
N ASP A 116 6.40 19.23 -9.99
CA ASP A 116 6.25 20.65 -10.27
C ASP A 116 5.32 20.85 -11.47
N GLY A 117 4.42 21.82 -11.39
CA GLY A 117 3.47 22.12 -12.44
C GLY A 117 2.18 21.31 -12.42
N THR A 118 2.06 20.23 -11.63
CA THR A 118 0.87 19.35 -11.63
C THR A 118 -0.44 20.13 -11.57
N PHE A 119 -0.56 21.10 -10.66
CA PHE A 119 -1.76 21.93 -10.50
C PHE A 119 -1.51 23.40 -10.83
N ALA A 120 -0.42 23.76 -11.51
CA ALA A 120 -0.01 25.16 -11.69
C ALA A 120 -1.02 26.09 -12.38
N LYS A 121 -2.02 25.53 -13.08
CA LYS A 121 -3.09 26.29 -13.76
C LYS A 121 -4.46 26.21 -13.06
N ASN A 122 -4.57 25.42 -11.98
CA ASN A 122 -5.83 25.17 -11.28
C ASN A 122 -6.09 26.25 -10.20
N LYS A 123 -6.28 27.48 -10.63
CA LYS A 123 -6.40 28.65 -9.73
C LYS A 123 -7.64 28.60 -8.82
N LYS A 124 -8.69 27.84 -9.19
CA LYS A 124 -9.90 27.68 -8.38
C LYS A 124 -9.77 26.61 -7.31
N LEU A 125 -8.63 25.90 -7.28
CA LEU A 125 -8.40 24.83 -6.33
C LEU A 125 -8.44 25.38 -4.90
N TYR A 126 -9.26 24.75 -4.03
CA TYR A 126 -9.34 25.10 -2.62
C TYR A 126 -9.16 23.92 -1.68
N SER A 127 -9.30 22.68 -2.18
CA SER A 127 -9.13 21.48 -1.37
C SER A 127 -8.25 20.44 -2.06
N VAL A 128 -7.18 20.05 -1.38
CA VAL A 128 -6.25 18.98 -1.81
C VAL A 128 -5.99 18.05 -0.65
N ASP A 129 -6.32 16.78 -0.83
CA ASP A 129 -6.10 15.75 0.16
C ASP A 129 -5.19 14.65 -0.40
N PHE A 130 -3.96 14.59 0.11
CA PHE A 130 -2.94 13.58 -0.19
C PHE A 130 -2.53 12.80 1.05
N HIS A 131 -3.29 12.86 2.15
CA HIS A 131 -2.87 12.15 3.35
C HIS A 131 -2.77 10.63 3.12
N ASP A 132 -1.91 9.98 3.88
CA ASP A 132 -1.64 8.54 3.78
C ASP A 132 -1.25 8.10 2.36
N ASN A 133 -0.23 8.78 1.81
CA ASN A 133 0.46 8.44 0.58
C ASN A 133 1.95 8.16 0.85
N GLN A 134 2.79 8.22 -0.18
CA GLN A 134 4.23 7.97 -0.09
C GLN A 134 5.06 9.16 -0.59
N ILE A 135 4.45 10.32 -0.65
CA ILE A 135 5.08 11.53 -1.17
C ILE A 135 6.33 11.82 -0.34
N SER A 136 7.48 11.86 -1.01
CA SER A 136 8.78 12.18 -0.38
C SER A 136 9.18 13.63 -0.56
N ASN A 137 8.63 14.28 -1.58
CA ASN A 137 8.85 15.70 -1.88
C ASN A 137 7.64 16.30 -2.59
N ILE A 138 7.31 17.53 -2.23
CA ILE A 138 6.35 18.39 -2.90
C ILE A 138 6.83 19.82 -2.73
N THR A 139 6.78 20.61 -3.79
CA THR A 139 7.19 22.01 -3.77
C THR A 139 6.02 22.94 -4.05
N GLU A 140 6.17 24.22 -3.74
CA GLU A 140 5.16 25.24 -4.04
C GLU A 140 4.83 25.33 -5.53
N LYS A 141 5.77 24.89 -6.41
CA LYS A 141 5.58 24.88 -7.87
C LYS A 141 4.58 23.84 -8.36
N ALA A 142 4.23 22.88 -7.53
CA ALA A 142 3.13 21.94 -7.84
C ALA A 142 1.78 22.68 -7.95
N PHE A 143 1.64 23.84 -7.31
CA PHE A 143 0.42 24.63 -7.19
C PHE A 143 0.50 25.95 -8.01
N PRO A 144 -0.64 26.63 -8.22
CA PRO A 144 -0.65 27.96 -8.82
C PRO A 144 0.21 28.95 -8.01
N GLU A 145 0.76 29.95 -8.69
CA GLU A 145 1.41 31.06 -8.02
C GLU A 145 0.42 31.82 -7.11
N THR A 146 -0.78 32.05 -7.62
CA THR A 146 -1.91 32.67 -6.90
C THR A 146 -3.18 31.88 -7.15
N PHE A 147 -4.03 31.77 -6.13
CA PHE A 147 -5.35 31.17 -6.24
C PHE A 147 -6.43 32.24 -6.49
N GLU A 148 -7.46 31.85 -7.22
CA GLU A 148 -8.66 32.64 -7.53
C GLU A 148 -9.92 31.94 -6.98
N ASN A 149 -9.80 31.36 -5.78
CA ASN A 149 -10.88 30.72 -5.05
C ASN A 149 -11.49 31.67 -4.00
N ASP A 150 -12.59 31.25 -3.37
CA ASP A 150 -13.30 32.05 -2.36
C ASP A 150 -12.63 32.01 -0.94
N TYR A 151 -11.40 31.49 -0.83
CA TYR A 151 -10.69 31.30 0.43
C TYR A 151 -9.40 32.14 0.49
N ASP A 152 -9.55 33.46 0.38
CA ASP A 152 -8.46 34.46 0.53
C ASP A 152 -7.18 34.18 -0.31
N GLY A 153 -7.35 33.48 -1.45
CA GLY A 153 -6.25 33.16 -2.36
C GLY A 153 -5.29 32.09 -1.84
N VAL A 154 -5.73 31.21 -0.95
CA VAL A 154 -4.98 30.06 -0.44
C VAL A 154 -5.81 28.77 -0.56
N LEU A 155 -5.15 27.62 -0.40
CA LEU A 155 -5.86 26.36 -0.20
C LEU A 155 -6.53 26.35 1.17
N HIS A 156 -7.84 26.22 1.20
CA HIS A 156 -8.58 26.05 2.45
C HIS A 156 -8.22 24.71 3.10
N LYS A 157 -8.09 23.63 2.31
CA LYS A 157 -7.64 22.33 2.79
C LYS A 157 -6.41 21.86 2.01
N LEU A 158 -5.30 21.62 2.70
CA LEU A 158 -4.14 20.87 2.20
C LEU A 158 -3.71 19.87 3.26
N ASP A 159 -3.97 18.59 3.01
CA ASP A 159 -3.57 17.52 3.92
C ASP A 159 -2.43 16.69 3.29
N LEU A 160 -1.24 16.77 3.89
CA LEU A 160 -0.03 16.04 3.54
C LEU A 160 0.42 15.07 4.64
N THR A 161 -0.42 14.85 5.66
CA THR A 161 -0.07 13.97 6.78
C THR A 161 0.14 12.53 6.30
N LEU A 162 0.88 11.74 7.09
CA LEU A 162 1.15 10.33 6.81
C LEU A 162 1.79 10.09 5.42
N ASN A 163 2.66 10.99 4.99
CA ASN A 163 3.54 10.84 3.83
C ASN A 163 4.99 10.56 4.25
N ASN A 164 5.94 10.62 3.34
CA ASN A 164 7.37 10.38 3.59
C ASN A 164 8.20 11.68 3.47
N ILE A 165 7.58 12.84 3.64
CA ILE A 165 8.24 14.15 3.51
C ILE A 165 9.12 14.37 4.74
N LYS A 166 10.43 14.51 4.55
CA LYS A 166 11.36 14.76 5.69
C LYS A 166 11.12 16.12 6.34
N VAL A 167 10.95 17.14 5.52
CA VAL A 167 10.61 18.50 5.96
C VAL A 167 9.65 19.06 4.93
N VAL A 168 8.47 19.47 5.37
CA VAL A 168 7.50 20.14 4.49
C VAL A 168 8.05 21.53 4.19
N ASP A 169 8.15 21.88 2.91
CA ASP A 169 8.64 23.17 2.47
C ASP A 169 7.76 24.30 3.05
N PRO A 170 8.33 25.29 3.76
CA PRO A 170 7.57 26.43 4.25
C PRO A 170 6.82 27.22 3.15
N ALA A 171 7.30 27.17 1.90
CA ALA A 171 6.62 27.80 0.77
C ALA A 171 5.33 27.03 0.40
N VAL A 172 5.31 25.69 0.52
CA VAL A 172 4.09 24.88 0.40
C VAL A 172 3.12 25.19 1.52
N MET A 173 3.60 25.30 2.75
CA MET A 173 2.75 25.63 3.90
C MET A 173 2.06 26.99 3.73
N LYS A 174 2.75 27.98 3.16
CA LYS A 174 2.17 29.31 2.87
C LYS A 174 1.11 29.32 1.76
N LYS A 175 1.02 28.25 0.96
CA LYS A 175 -0.06 28.09 -0.04
C LYS A 175 -1.40 27.72 0.59
N SER A 176 -1.45 27.45 1.87
CA SER A 176 -2.63 26.93 2.56
C SER A 176 -2.93 27.71 3.85
N ASP A 177 -4.16 27.61 4.33
CA ASP A 177 -4.51 28.12 5.65
C ASP A 177 -3.85 27.25 6.73
N THR A 178 -2.73 27.73 7.28
CA THR A 178 -1.93 26.98 8.27
C THR A 178 -2.63 26.78 9.61
N ALA A 179 -3.73 27.48 9.89
CA ALA A 179 -4.51 27.29 11.11
C ALA A 179 -5.38 26.00 11.04
N ILE A 180 -5.69 25.53 9.83
CA ILE A 180 -6.58 24.40 9.61
C ILE A 180 -5.79 23.18 9.09
N ASN A 181 -4.69 23.41 8.37
CA ASN A 181 -4.00 22.38 7.63
C ASN A 181 -2.99 21.59 8.46
N LYS A 182 -2.97 20.30 8.26
CA LYS A 182 -2.09 19.35 8.95
C LYS A 182 -1.01 18.84 8.00
N PHE A 183 0.25 19.03 8.38
CA PHE A 183 1.41 18.58 7.61
C PHE A 183 2.16 17.43 8.31
N TYR A 184 1.90 17.21 9.57
CA TYR A 184 2.52 16.19 10.39
C TYR A 184 1.43 15.39 11.13
N PRO A 185 1.69 14.14 11.51
CA PRO A 185 2.97 13.43 11.41
C PRO A 185 3.28 12.87 10.00
N GLN A 186 4.57 12.60 9.77
CA GLN A 186 5.06 11.97 8.53
C GLN A 186 5.59 10.56 8.81
N LYS A 187 5.41 9.61 7.87
CA LYS A 187 5.80 8.19 8.03
C LYS A 187 7.30 7.98 8.26
N ASN A 188 8.13 8.86 7.72
CA ASN A 188 9.59 8.80 7.92
C ASN A 188 10.02 9.04 9.37
N ALA A 189 9.15 9.56 10.23
CA ALA A 189 9.39 9.62 11.67
C ALA A 189 9.48 8.21 12.31
N MET A 190 9.07 7.17 11.60
CA MET A 190 9.18 5.78 12.06
C MET A 190 10.61 5.19 11.95
N ASN A 191 11.61 5.96 11.60
CA ASN A 191 13.05 5.64 11.65
C ASN A 191 13.42 4.22 11.24
N LEU A 192 12.90 3.73 10.10
CA LEU A 192 13.35 2.47 9.54
C LEU A 192 14.71 2.67 8.85
N GLU A 193 15.76 2.15 9.45
CA GLU A 193 17.13 2.38 9.03
C GLU A 193 17.75 1.10 8.46
N LEU A 194 18.47 1.23 7.36
CA LEU A 194 19.22 0.17 6.70
C LEU A 194 20.72 0.49 6.75
N LYS A 195 21.51 -0.46 7.27
CA LYS A 195 22.95 -0.33 7.42
C LYS A 195 23.70 -1.53 6.83
N GLU A 196 24.86 -1.28 6.27
CA GLU A 196 25.77 -2.31 5.82
C GLU A 196 26.62 -2.80 7.00
N ASP A 197 26.60 -4.11 7.27
CA ASP A 197 27.32 -4.70 8.40
C ASP A 197 28.72 -5.19 8.01
N ASN A 198 28.93 -5.78 6.85
CA ASN A 198 30.23 -6.25 6.36
C ASN A 198 30.16 -6.64 4.89
N GLY A 199 30.15 -5.70 3.97
CA GLY A 199 30.29 -5.90 2.53
C GLY A 199 29.18 -6.69 1.83
N GLN A 200 28.66 -7.74 2.43
CA GLN A 200 27.59 -8.60 1.87
C GLN A 200 26.45 -8.86 2.86
N LYS A 201 26.53 -8.28 4.04
CA LYS A 201 25.51 -8.40 5.06
C LYS A 201 24.93 -7.02 5.36
N ILE A 202 23.63 -6.93 5.28
CA ILE A 202 22.88 -5.71 5.55
C ILE A 202 22.01 -5.96 6.77
N SER A 203 22.08 -5.04 7.73
CA SER A 203 21.17 -5.00 8.87
C SER A 203 20.16 -3.87 8.71
N TRP A 204 18.98 -4.08 9.26
CA TRP A 204 17.96 -3.05 9.39
C TRP A 204 17.45 -2.99 10.82
N SER A 205 17.11 -1.80 11.25
CA SER A 205 16.50 -1.57 12.55
C SER A 205 15.42 -0.51 12.45
N GLN A 206 14.43 -0.64 13.30
CA GLN A 206 13.36 0.32 13.49
C GLN A 206 13.32 0.64 14.98
N ASP A 207 13.49 1.91 15.32
CA ASP A 207 13.49 2.37 16.71
C ASP A 207 12.04 2.77 17.09
N LEU A 208 11.20 1.76 17.29
CA LEU A 208 9.80 1.92 17.66
C LEU A 208 9.45 0.96 18.79
N SER A 209 8.65 1.45 19.72
CA SER A 209 7.99 0.59 20.71
C SER A 209 6.68 0.01 20.13
N VAL A 210 6.09 -0.95 20.85
CA VAL A 210 4.75 -1.47 20.51
C VAL A 210 3.71 -0.36 20.54
N LEU A 211 3.87 0.62 21.43
CA LEU A 211 2.99 1.79 21.52
C LEU A 211 3.09 2.65 20.25
N ASP A 212 4.30 2.86 19.73
CA ASP A 212 4.50 3.61 18.49
C ASP A 212 3.82 2.93 17.30
N LEU A 213 3.97 1.61 17.19
CA LEU A 213 3.31 0.84 16.14
C LEU A 213 1.78 0.91 16.26
N ALA A 214 1.24 0.79 17.48
CA ALA A 214 -0.18 0.89 17.74
C ALA A 214 -0.72 2.28 17.37
N PHE A 215 0.00 3.34 17.74
CA PHE A 215 -0.34 4.72 17.38
C PHE A 215 -0.43 4.90 15.87
N TRP A 216 0.63 4.55 15.14
CA TRP A 216 0.66 4.71 13.68
C TRP A 216 -0.40 3.88 12.99
N PHE A 217 -0.65 2.69 13.50
CA PHE A 217 -1.65 1.79 12.97
C PHE A 217 -3.06 2.35 13.18
N ASP A 218 -3.39 2.73 14.41
CA ASP A 218 -4.72 3.25 14.75
C ASP A 218 -4.99 4.60 14.07
N LYS A 219 -3.94 5.42 13.89
CA LYS A 219 -4.03 6.71 13.18
C LYS A 219 -4.48 6.56 11.72
N THR A 220 -4.14 5.45 11.06
CA THR A 220 -4.61 5.16 9.70
C THR A 220 -5.97 4.47 9.67
N ALA A 221 -6.33 3.77 10.73
CA ALA A 221 -7.49 2.89 10.77
C ALA A 221 -8.69 3.47 11.52
N SER A 222 -8.48 4.45 12.39
CA SER A 222 -9.49 4.99 13.31
C SER A 222 -9.64 6.50 13.14
N ASP A 223 -10.87 6.95 12.98
CA ASP A 223 -11.17 8.38 12.93
C ASP A 223 -10.88 9.06 14.29
N GLU A 224 -11.10 8.34 15.40
CA GLU A 224 -10.79 8.81 16.75
C GLU A 224 -9.32 9.14 16.95
N ALA A 225 -8.42 8.30 16.42
CA ALA A 225 -6.97 8.53 16.51
C ALA A 225 -6.44 9.57 15.51
N ARG A 226 -7.21 9.96 14.49
CA ARG A 226 -6.74 10.90 13.48
C ARG A 226 -6.43 12.29 14.01
N GLU A 227 -7.11 12.72 15.07
CA GLU A 227 -6.91 14.02 15.68
C GLU A 227 -5.75 14.05 16.68
N ILE A 228 -5.23 12.88 17.07
CA ILE A 228 -4.13 12.76 18.02
C ILE A 228 -2.81 12.95 17.27
N GLU A 229 -1.96 13.85 17.74
CA GLU A 229 -0.77 14.27 17.00
C GLU A 229 0.50 13.51 17.41
N THR A 230 0.58 13.10 18.69
CA THR A 230 1.76 12.44 19.24
C THR A 230 1.45 11.07 19.82
N VAL A 231 2.50 10.25 19.96
CA VAL A 231 2.41 8.94 20.62
C VAL A 231 2.03 9.10 22.09
N GLU A 232 2.46 10.19 22.74
CA GLU A 232 2.11 10.45 24.15
C GLU A 232 0.63 10.80 24.29
N ASP A 233 0.07 11.66 23.42
CA ASP A 233 -1.36 11.94 23.37
C ASP A 233 -2.18 10.66 23.14
N TYR A 234 -1.68 9.78 22.28
CA TYR A 234 -2.30 8.48 22.03
C TYR A 234 -2.30 7.59 23.26
N LYS A 235 -1.21 7.56 24.00
CA LYS A 235 -1.11 6.84 25.28
C LYS A 235 -2.11 7.39 26.30
N ASP A 236 -2.21 8.71 26.42
CA ASP A 236 -3.16 9.37 27.31
C ASP A 236 -4.61 9.04 26.93
N MET A 237 -4.95 9.02 25.64
CA MET A 237 -6.24 8.56 25.13
C MET A 237 -6.53 7.10 25.54
N LEU A 238 -5.56 6.21 25.39
CA LEU A 238 -5.71 4.81 25.80
C LEU A 238 -5.95 4.68 27.31
N GLU A 239 -5.22 5.45 28.12
CA GLU A 239 -5.38 5.47 29.57
C GLU A 239 -6.76 6.00 30.00
N GLN A 240 -7.26 7.06 29.37
CA GLN A 240 -8.59 7.63 29.61
C GLN A 240 -9.71 6.64 29.23
N ASN A 241 -9.49 5.81 28.23
CA ASN A 241 -10.42 4.75 27.82
C ASN A 241 -10.32 3.46 28.67
N GLY A 242 -9.60 3.51 29.79
CA GLY A 242 -9.49 2.40 30.73
C GLY A 242 -8.51 1.30 30.31
N TRP A 243 -7.56 1.63 29.44
CA TRP A 243 -6.59 0.67 28.89
C TRP A 243 -5.19 0.76 29.51
N LYS A 244 -5.08 1.52 30.60
CA LYS A 244 -3.82 1.77 31.31
C LYS A 244 -3.04 0.51 31.70
N ASP A 245 -3.75 -0.55 32.08
CA ASP A 245 -3.16 -1.80 32.57
C ASP A 245 -3.20 -2.94 31.54
N LYS A 246 -3.70 -2.68 30.32
CA LYS A 246 -3.71 -3.68 29.25
C LYS A 246 -2.43 -3.61 28.44
N ASN A 247 -1.91 -4.79 28.05
CA ASN A 247 -0.88 -4.90 27.07
C ASN A 247 -1.41 -4.37 25.72
N ILE A 248 -0.77 -3.32 25.19
CA ILE A 248 -1.22 -2.65 23.97
C ILE A 248 -1.28 -3.61 22.77
N ALA A 249 -0.35 -4.59 22.70
CA ALA A 249 -0.42 -5.63 21.69
C ALA A 249 -1.67 -6.50 21.81
N GLU A 250 -2.15 -6.78 23.04
CA GLU A 250 -3.37 -7.53 23.26
C GLU A 250 -4.61 -6.71 22.85
N VAL A 251 -4.57 -5.42 23.08
CA VAL A 251 -5.64 -4.49 22.66
C VAL A 251 -5.73 -4.39 21.16
N MET A 252 -4.59 -4.24 20.49
CA MET A 252 -4.55 -4.21 19.03
C MET A 252 -5.01 -5.54 18.42
N ASP A 253 -4.69 -6.66 19.07
CA ASP A 253 -5.14 -7.99 18.66
C ASP A 253 -6.64 -8.22 18.88
N GLU A 254 -7.24 -7.58 19.86
CA GLU A 254 -8.69 -7.62 20.08
C GLU A 254 -9.45 -6.79 19.02
N LYS A 255 -8.89 -5.64 18.63
CA LYS A 255 -9.52 -4.67 17.73
C LYS A 255 -9.32 -5.04 16.25
N TYR A 256 -8.14 -5.54 15.90
CA TYR A 256 -7.73 -5.76 14.51
C TYR A 256 -7.18 -7.17 14.24
N ASP A 257 -7.42 -7.69 13.05
CA ASP A 257 -6.65 -8.81 12.47
C ASP A 257 -5.56 -8.18 11.58
N TRP A 258 -4.32 -8.13 12.05
CA TRP A 258 -3.23 -7.39 11.44
C TRP A 258 -1.98 -8.24 11.22
N ASP A 259 -1.19 -7.90 10.21
CA ASP A 259 0.11 -8.50 9.92
C ASP A 259 1.11 -7.45 9.39
N ILE A 260 2.40 -7.70 9.62
CA ILE A 260 3.49 -6.91 9.07
C ILE A 260 4.22 -7.76 8.02
N ILE A 261 4.43 -7.17 6.85
CA ILE A 261 5.24 -7.75 5.77
C ILE A 261 6.51 -6.92 5.67
N THR A 262 7.67 -7.57 5.81
CA THR A 262 8.97 -6.96 5.57
C THR A 262 9.52 -7.46 4.24
N GLU A 263 9.72 -6.54 3.30
CA GLU A 263 10.29 -6.81 1.99
C GLU A 263 11.68 -6.19 1.88
N VAL A 264 12.66 -6.99 1.48
CA VAL A 264 13.96 -6.48 1.00
C VAL A 264 13.81 -6.19 -0.48
N GLN A 265 14.01 -4.96 -0.88
CA GLN A 265 13.88 -4.53 -2.26
C GLN A 265 15.24 -4.12 -2.84
N LYS A 266 15.50 -4.47 -4.10
CA LYS A 266 16.66 -4.05 -4.89
C LYS A 266 16.21 -3.14 -6.02
N LYS A 267 16.98 -2.09 -6.29
CA LYS A 267 16.74 -1.16 -7.39
C LYS A 267 17.21 -1.76 -8.70
N ASN A 268 16.36 -1.78 -9.71
CA ASN A 268 16.67 -2.20 -11.07
C ASN A 268 17.36 -1.08 -11.86
N ALA A 269 17.89 -1.39 -13.04
CA ALA A 269 18.55 -0.42 -13.90
C ALA A 269 17.59 0.67 -14.43
N ASP A 270 16.30 0.37 -14.54
CA ASP A 270 15.22 1.30 -14.94
C ASP A 270 14.70 2.17 -13.79
N GLY A 271 15.30 2.05 -12.59
CA GLY A 271 14.89 2.78 -11.39
C GLY A 271 13.75 2.14 -10.60
N THR A 272 13.11 1.11 -11.12
CA THR A 272 12.05 0.36 -10.41
C THR A 272 12.62 -0.51 -9.30
N TRP A 273 11.74 -0.99 -8.40
CA TRP A 273 12.13 -1.80 -7.25
C TRP A 273 11.61 -3.23 -7.36
N GLU A 274 12.50 -4.20 -7.21
CA GLU A 274 12.17 -5.62 -7.18
C GLU A 274 12.30 -6.16 -5.75
N THR A 275 11.29 -6.88 -5.27
CA THR A 275 11.37 -7.58 -3.97
C THR A 275 12.23 -8.83 -4.11
N VAL A 276 13.42 -8.82 -3.51
CA VAL A 276 14.37 -9.94 -3.55
C VAL A 276 14.20 -10.89 -2.35
N LYS A 277 13.65 -10.39 -1.25
CA LYS A 277 13.29 -11.20 -0.08
C LYS A 277 12.03 -10.66 0.57
N GLU A 278 11.17 -11.54 1.06
CA GLU A 278 9.99 -11.19 1.82
C GLU A 278 9.84 -12.11 3.03
N ASP A 279 9.60 -11.51 4.18
CA ASP A 279 9.15 -12.19 5.39
C ASP A 279 7.81 -11.59 5.83
N THR A 280 6.86 -12.44 6.14
CA THR A 280 5.60 -12.04 6.75
C THR A 280 5.67 -12.36 8.22
N GLU A 281 5.81 -11.34 9.01
CA GLU A 281 5.84 -11.43 10.45
C GLU A 281 4.43 -11.22 10.99
N THR A 282 4.04 -12.07 11.90
CA THR A 282 2.70 -12.03 12.49
C THR A 282 2.71 -11.76 13.99
N ASP A 283 3.90 -11.47 14.55
CA ASP A 283 4.07 -11.23 16.00
C ASP A 283 5.23 -10.27 16.28
N GLN A 284 4.99 -9.06 16.38
CA GLN A 284 5.79 -8.04 15.78
C GLN A 284 6.41 -7.05 16.70
N ALA A 285 6.09 -7.12 17.96
CA ALA A 285 6.74 -6.36 19.01
C ALA A 285 8.22 -6.74 19.19
N GLU A 286 8.63 -7.91 18.69
CA GLU A 286 9.97 -8.44 18.91
C GLU A 286 10.88 -8.35 17.67
N GLU A 287 10.35 -8.10 16.47
CA GLU A 287 11.14 -8.10 15.22
C GLU A 287 11.25 -6.70 14.56
N LEU A 288 11.60 -5.71 15.39
CA LEU A 288 11.91 -4.35 14.91
C LEU A 288 13.31 -4.26 14.28
N LYS A 289 14.01 -5.37 14.13
CA LYS A 289 15.35 -5.47 13.54
C LYS A 289 15.58 -6.80 12.89
N GLY A 290 16.40 -6.82 11.87
CA GLY A 290 16.77 -8.02 11.15
C GLY A 290 18.02 -7.84 10.34
N ASN A 291 18.46 -8.93 9.72
CA ASN A 291 19.57 -8.90 8.78
C ASN A 291 19.31 -9.84 7.61
N PHE A 292 19.99 -9.59 6.50
CA PHE A 292 20.00 -10.45 5.33
C PHE A 292 21.32 -10.36 4.60
N SER A 293 21.69 -11.44 3.92
CA SER A 293 22.89 -11.47 3.07
C SER A 293 22.51 -11.10 1.65
N VAL A 294 23.28 -10.23 1.02
CA VAL A 294 23.15 -9.88 -0.39
C VAL A 294 24.24 -10.56 -1.19
N SER A 295 23.84 -11.28 -2.25
CA SER A 295 24.79 -11.94 -3.15
C SER A 295 25.18 -11.07 -4.35
N ASN A 296 24.46 -9.99 -4.57
CA ASN A 296 24.64 -9.10 -5.71
C ASN A 296 24.86 -7.67 -5.26
N LEU A 297 25.76 -6.98 -5.95
CA LEU A 297 25.94 -5.54 -5.77
C LEU A 297 24.69 -4.78 -6.24
N GLY A 298 24.49 -3.60 -5.71
CA GLY A 298 23.37 -2.74 -6.10
C GLY A 298 22.82 -1.90 -4.94
N THR A 299 21.77 -1.16 -5.21
CA THR A 299 21.08 -0.34 -4.22
C THR A 299 19.91 -1.11 -3.63
N TYR A 300 19.79 -1.12 -2.31
CA TYR A 300 18.76 -1.84 -1.56
C TYR A 300 17.98 -0.90 -0.67
N ARG A 301 16.74 -1.29 -0.36
CA ARG A 301 15.92 -0.69 0.71
C ARG A 301 15.05 -1.77 1.37
N ILE A 302 14.57 -1.46 2.56
CA ILE A 302 13.51 -2.21 3.23
C ILE A 302 12.18 -1.51 2.99
N LYS A 303 11.16 -2.29 2.69
CA LYS A 303 9.76 -1.87 2.69
C LYS A 303 9.03 -2.68 3.75
N LYS A 304 8.40 -1.99 4.71
CA LYS A 304 7.47 -2.61 5.67
C LYS A 304 6.05 -2.23 5.33
N VAL A 305 5.18 -3.23 5.30
CA VAL A 305 3.76 -3.04 5.04
C VAL A 305 2.99 -3.60 6.23
N LEU A 306 2.27 -2.74 6.92
CA LEU A 306 1.32 -3.13 7.95
C LEU A 306 -0.06 -3.25 7.30
N ASN A 307 -0.66 -4.43 7.38
CA ASN A 307 -2.02 -4.65 6.94
C ASN A 307 -2.89 -4.92 8.14
N ALA A 308 -4.09 -4.35 8.16
CA ALA A 308 -5.05 -4.66 9.19
C ALA A 308 -6.46 -4.77 8.64
N THR A 309 -7.26 -5.59 9.32
CA THR A 309 -8.66 -5.79 8.97
C THR A 309 -9.50 -5.59 10.22
N LEU A 310 -10.34 -4.58 10.21
CA LEU A 310 -11.31 -4.31 11.27
C LEU A 310 -12.58 -5.14 11.00
N ASN A 311 -12.99 -5.95 11.98
CA ASN A 311 -14.21 -6.78 11.93
C ASN A 311 -14.34 -7.65 10.66
N GLY A 312 -13.23 -8.01 10.03
CA GLY A 312 -13.21 -8.91 8.87
C GLY A 312 -13.65 -8.29 7.54
N THR A 313 -13.98 -7.01 7.49
CA THR A 313 -14.52 -6.36 6.29
C THR A 313 -13.69 -5.16 5.82
N LYS A 314 -13.21 -4.32 6.72
CA LYS A 314 -12.50 -3.10 6.37
C LYS A 314 -11.00 -3.34 6.43
N GLN A 315 -10.30 -3.20 5.29
CA GLN A 315 -8.86 -3.37 5.18
C GLN A 315 -8.15 -2.03 5.25
N TYR A 316 -7.07 -1.99 6.03
CA TYR A 316 -6.18 -0.85 6.14
C TYR A 316 -4.76 -1.27 5.81
N ARG A 317 -4.02 -0.42 5.13
CA ARG A 317 -2.64 -0.69 4.75
C ARG A 317 -1.78 0.55 5.00
N PHE A 318 -0.66 0.33 5.67
CA PHE A 318 0.32 1.36 5.97
C PHE A 318 1.69 0.89 5.48
N THR A 319 2.40 1.71 4.69
CA THR A 319 3.70 1.33 4.11
C THR A 319 4.79 2.31 4.54
N VAL A 320 5.94 1.77 4.97
CA VAL A 320 7.13 2.54 5.36
C VAL A 320 8.34 2.03 4.59
N TYR A 321 9.22 2.93 4.18
CA TYR A 321 10.48 2.61 3.53
C TYR A 321 11.67 3.04 4.38
N SER A 322 12.77 2.25 4.34
CA SER A 322 14.07 2.67 4.85
C SER A 322 14.74 3.67 3.90
N ASN A 323 15.88 4.21 4.34
CA ASN A 323 16.86 4.80 3.43
C ASN A 323 17.28 3.80 2.36
N GLU A 324 17.76 4.31 1.22
CA GLU A 324 18.46 3.52 0.20
C GLU A 324 19.92 3.30 0.62
N LEU A 325 20.41 2.07 0.45
CA LEU A 325 21.80 1.70 0.75
C LEU A 325 22.45 1.08 -0.50
N ALA A 326 23.52 1.70 -0.99
CA ALA A 326 24.33 1.16 -2.07
C ALA A 326 25.36 0.17 -1.52
N VAL A 327 25.34 -1.07 -2.00
CA VAL A 327 26.29 -2.13 -1.68
C VAL A 327 27.27 -2.28 -2.82
N SER A 328 28.56 -1.99 -2.54
CA SER A 328 29.68 -2.08 -3.49
C SER A 328 30.73 -3.08 -3.02
N LYS A 329 31.66 -3.49 -3.90
CA LYS A 329 32.80 -4.32 -3.50
C LYS A 329 33.74 -3.56 -2.55
N ASN A 330 34.28 -4.27 -1.58
CA ASN A 330 35.11 -3.70 -0.52
C ASN A 330 36.49 -3.11 -0.98
N ASP A 331 36.79 -3.12 -2.29
CA ASP A 331 38.13 -2.76 -2.78
C ASP A 331 38.39 -1.24 -2.88
N ASP A 332 37.38 -0.38 -2.67
CA ASP A 332 37.50 1.07 -2.89
C ASP A 332 37.34 1.96 -1.64
N LYS A 333 37.55 1.45 -0.43
CA LYS A 333 37.55 2.32 0.76
C LYS A 333 38.90 2.99 0.99
N LYS A 334 39.19 4.03 0.22
CA LYS A 334 40.15 5.07 0.59
C LYS A 334 39.39 6.34 0.99
N PRO A 335 39.67 6.95 2.14
CA PRO A 335 38.97 8.16 2.54
C PRO A 335 39.39 9.33 1.67
N SER A 336 38.48 9.93 0.92
CA SER A 336 38.70 11.23 0.32
C SER A 336 37.60 12.21 0.72
N ASN A 337 37.96 13.11 1.64
CA ASN A 337 37.41 14.45 1.63
C ASN A 337 37.71 15.08 0.28
N THR A 338 36.70 15.50 -0.47
CA THR A 338 36.78 16.79 -1.17
C THR A 338 35.44 17.08 -1.86
N THR A 339 34.91 18.22 -1.57
CA THR A 339 33.94 19.02 -2.28
C THR A 339 34.45 19.35 -3.68
N ALA A 340 33.66 19.17 -4.74
CA ALA A 340 33.65 20.07 -5.90
C ALA A 340 32.55 19.71 -6.92
N GLU A 341 31.89 20.76 -7.37
CA GLU A 341 30.99 20.80 -8.50
C GLU A 341 31.65 20.35 -9.81
N GLN A 342 30.91 19.77 -10.77
CA GLN A 342 30.75 20.33 -12.11
C GLN A 342 29.98 19.41 -13.09
N LYS A 343 29.34 20.04 -13.96
CA LYS A 343 28.43 20.03 -15.08
C LYS A 343 28.77 19.04 -16.24
N PRO A 344 27.80 18.77 -17.14
CA PRO A 344 27.74 17.58 -18.01
C PRO A 344 28.40 17.77 -19.39
N SER A 345 28.69 16.66 -20.01
CA SER A 345 29.03 16.60 -21.44
C SER A 345 28.40 15.39 -22.13
N SER A 346 27.79 15.69 -23.24
CA SER A 346 27.14 14.83 -24.22
C SER A 346 28.10 13.97 -25.01
N ALA A 347 27.71 12.75 -25.37
CA ALA A 347 27.98 12.19 -26.71
C ALA A 347 27.12 10.94 -26.99
N THR A 348 26.45 11.03 -28.09
CA THR A 348 25.65 10.09 -28.84
C THR A 348 26.50 8.93 -29.40
N THR A 349 26.01 7.70 -29.44
CA THR A 349 26.14 6.85 -30.62
C THR A 349 25.08 5.71 -30.58
N GLU A 350 24.36 5.60 -31.71
CA GLU A 350 23.42 4.53 -32.05
C GLU A 350 24.14 3.21 -32.32
N GLN A 351 23.44 2.09 -32.06
CA GLN A 351 23.28 1.02 -33.02
C GLN A 351 22.20 0.00 -32.60
N LYS A 352 21.37 -0.36 -33.59
CA LYS A 352 20.25 -1.30 -33.63
C LYS A 352 20.71 -2.54 -34.45
N PRO A 353 19.86 -3.58 -34.66
CA PRO A 353 19.32 -4.61 -33.74
C PRO A 353 19.72 -6.03 -34.18
N SER A 354 19.37 -7.04 -33.40
CA SER A 354 19.10 -8.38 -33.99
C SER A 354 18.08 -9.17 -33.17
N ASP A 355 17.14 -9.71 -33.91
CA ASP A 355 16.09 -10.62 -33.45
C ASP A 355 16.62 -11.87 -32.75
N THR A 356 15.94 -12.34 -31.74
CA THR A 356 15.70 -13.79 -31.57
C THR A 356 14.59 -14.06 -30.53
N THR A 357 13.56 -14.66 -31.02
CA THR A 357 12.61 -15.63 -30.45
C THR A 357 12.37 -15.64 -28.93
N THR A 358 11.20 -15.21 -28.57
CA THR A 358 10.63 -15.16 -27.23
C THR A 358 10.20 -16.55 -26.75
N THR A 359 10.99 -17.15 -25.88
CA THR A 359 10.46 -18.17 -24.94
C THR A 359 10.19 -17.49 -23.62
N GLN A 360 8.92 -17.28 -23.27
CA GLN A 360 8.52 -16.67 -22.01
C GLN A 360 9.05 -17.47 -20.82
N LYS A 361 10.11 -16.97 -20.21
CA LYS A 361 10.68 -17.45 -18.96
C LYS A 361 9.86 -16.84 -17.80
N LEU A 362 8.82 -17.55 -17.36
CA LEU A 362 8.09 -17.18 -16.15
C LEU A 362 9.07 -16.99 -14.98
N SER A 363 9.20 -15.76 -14.49
CA SER A 363 10.01 -15.43 -13.32
C SER A 363 9.35 -15.96 -12.05
N MET A 364 10.14 -16.15 -10.97
CA MET A 364 9.59 -16.61 -9.68
C MET A 364 8.60 -15.60 -9.08
N THR A 365 8.76 -14.32 -9.38
CA THR A 365 7.87 -13.23 -8.98
C THR A 365 6.48 -13.38 -9.59
N THR A 366 6.39 -13.63 -10.90
CA THR A 366 5.12 -13.86 -11.60
C THR A 366 4.32 -15.05 -11.06
N VAL A 367 5.02 -16.08 -10.51
CA VAL A 367 4.35 -17.25 -9.93
C VAL A 367 3.78 -16.97 -8.53
N LYS A 368 4.37 -16.03 -7.78
CA LYS A 368 3.87 -15.60 -6.47
C LYS A 368 2.57 -14.81 -6.62
N ASP A 369 2.48 -13.93 -7.60
CA ASP A 369 1.27 -13.14 -7.93
C ASP A 369 0.11 -14.03 -8.41
N ILE A 370 0.42 -15.20 -8.99
CA ILE A 370 -0.58 -16.21 -9.40
C ILE A 370 -1.12 -17.02 -8.22
N LEU A 371 -0.39 -17.12 -7.08
CA LEU A 371 -0.82 -17.88 -5.91
C LEU A 371 -1.63 -17.00 -4.94
N LYS A 372 -2.93 -16.88 -5.18
CA LYS A 372 -3.82 -16.15 -4.29
C LYS A 372 -3.74 -16.66 -2.83
N LYS A 373 -3.96 -15.75 -1.87
CA LYS A 373 -4.10 -16.06 -0.43
C LYS A 373 -5.08 -17.20 -0.22
N VAL A 374 -4.77 -18.11 0.69
CA VAL A 374 -5.72 -19.16 1.09
C VAL A 374 -6.87 -18.51 1.83
N SER A 375 -8.10 -18.74 1.37
CA SER A 375 -9.32 -18.18 1.96
C SER A 375 -10.25 -19.28 2.53
N LYS A 376 -11.29 -18.83 3.26
CA LYS A 376 -12.33 -19.70 3.85
C LYS A 376 -11.76 -20.84 4.70
N ILE A 377 -10.75 -20.52 5.54
CA ILE A 377 -10.27 -21.51 6.52
C ILE A 377 -11.36 -21.78 7.56
N ASN A 378 -11.65 -23.06 7.80
CA ASN A 378 -12.62 -23.51 8.80
C ASN A 378 -12.00 -24.57 9.70
N LEU A 379 -12.36 -24.56 10.99
CA LEU A 379 -11.88 -25.48 12.01
C LEU A 379 -13.05 -26.21 12.64
N GLN A 380 -12.97 -27.56 12.71
CA GLN A 380 -14.00 -28.38 13.29
C GLN A 380 -13.39 -29.35 14.34
N ASN A 381 -13.92 -29.29 15.56
CA ASN A 381 -13.59 -30.32 16.57
C ASN A 381 -14.11 -31.69 16.14
N LEU A 382 -13.25 -32.69 16.17
CA LEU A 382 -13.61 -34.11 16.00
C LEU A 382 -13.38 -34.85 17.31
N LYS A 383 -14.01 -36.02 17.44
CA LYS A 383 -13.77 -36.95 18.58
C LYS A 383 -12.27 -37.30 18.71
N LYS A 384 -11.86 -37.77 19.89
CA LYS A 384 -10.47 -38.17 20.18
C LYS A 384 -9.44 -37.06 20.03
N ARG A 385 -9.76 -35.81 20.46
CA ARG A 385 -8.86 -34.67 20.49
C ARG A 385 -8.19 -34.37 19.12
N LYS A 386 -9.05 -34.31 18.09
CA LYS A 386 -8.66 -34.01 16.71
C LYS A 386 -9.36 -32.75 16.21
N VAL A 387 -8.70 -32.05 15.33
CA VAL A 387 -9.27 -30.87 14.60
C VAL A 387 -9.13 -31.12 13.12
N ARG A 388 -10.22 -30.99 12.38
CA ARG A 388 -10.21 -30.91 10.93
C ARG A 388 -10.08 -29.43 10.55
N ILE A 389 -9.08 -29.13 9.75
CA ILE A 389 -8.81 -27.83 9.13
C ILE A 389 -9.19 -27.96 7.66
N THR A 390 -10.05 -27.08 7.14
CA THR A 390 -10.43 -27.03 5.73
C THR A 390 -10.25 -25.63 5.18
N TRP A 391 -10.03 -25.50 3.88
CA TRP A 391 -9.84 -24.19 3.20
C TRP A 391 -10.32 -24.24 1.75
N LYS A 392 -10.44 -23.05 1.10
CA LYS A 392 -10.79 -22.99 -0.31
C LYS A 392 -9.57 -23.33 -1.18
N LYS A 393 -9.79 -24.09 -2.25
CA LYS A 393 -8.76 -24.41 -3.24
C LYS A 393 -8.17 -23.14 -3.86
N VAL A 394 -6.84 -23.08 -3.96
CA VAL A 394 -6.12 -22.00 -4.66
C VAL A 394 -5.74 -22.48 -6.06
N LYS A 395 -6.10 -21.69 -7.07
CA LYS A 395 -5.74 -21.97 -8.47
C LYS A 395 -4.19 -21.95 -8.61
N ASN A 396 -3.63 -22.81 -9.42
CA ASN A 396 -2.19 -22.91 -9.69
C ASN A 396 -1.31 -23.36 -8.49
N ALA A 397 -1.87 -23.75 -7.35
CA ALA A 397 -1.08 -24.32 -6.26
C ALA A 397 -0.74 -25.79 -6.54
N ASP A 398 0.46 -26.23 -6.13
CA ASP A 398 0.84 -27.65 -6.10
C ASP A 398 0.47 -28.32 -4.76
N GLY A 399 0.21 -27.50 -3.74
CA GLY A 399 -0.19 -27.98 -2.42
C GLY A 399 -0.23 -26.86 -1.38
N TYR A 400 -0.29 -27.26 -0.12
CA TYR A 400 -0.48 -26.35 1.01
C TYR A 400 0.44 -26.68 2.18
N GLN A 401 0.76 -25.66 2.98
CA GLN A 401 1.42 -25.82 4.26
C GLN A 401 0.47 -25.38 5.36
N VAL A 402 0.28 -26.22 6.37
CA VAL A 402 -0.55 -25.93 7.55
C VAL A 402 0.35 -25.69 8.74
N TYR A 403 0.15 -24.57 9.40
CA TYR A 403 0.91 -24.15 10.58
C TYR A 403 0.00 -24.07 11.80
N ARG A 404 0.58 -24.30 12.99
CA ARG A 404 -0.11 -24.30 14.27
C ARG A 404 0.69 -23.59 15.35
N ALA A 405 0.00 -22.83 16.20
CA ALA A 405 0.53 -22.27 17.44
C ALA A 405 -0.41 -22.58 18.61
N THR A 406 0.04 -22.32 19.85
CA THR A 406 -0.75 -22.44 21.09
C THR A 406 -1.14 -21.08 21.67
N LYS A 407 -0.61 -19.99 21.11
CA LYS A 407 -1.02 -18.61 21.37
C LYS A 407 -1.36 -17.97 20.00
N LYS A 408 -2.27 -17.00 19.97
CA LYS A 408 -2.70 -16.33 18.71
C LYS A 408 -1.48 -15.76 17.97
N ASN A 409 -0.60 -15.17 18.74
CA ASN A 409 0.61 -14.51 18.29
C ASN A 409 1.90 -15.27 18.72
N GLY A 410 1.82 -16.56 18.90
CA GLY A 410 2.98 -17.38 19.22
C GLY A 410 3.67 -17.95 17.97
N LYS A 411 4.85 -18.50 18.14
CA LYS A 411 5.64 -19.13 17.07
C LYS A 411 4.85 -20.27 16.41
N TYR A 412 4.43 -20.04 15.16
CA TYR A 412 3.70 -21.04 14.36
C TYR A 412 4.66 -22.08 13.80
N LYS A 413 4.46 -23.34 14.18
CA LYS A 413 5.23 -24.47 13.66
C LYS A 413 4.50 -25.11 12.50
N LEU A 414 5.21 -25.46 11.44
CA LEU A 414 4.69 -26.27 10.33
C LEU A 414 4.26 -27.64 10.86
N VAL A 415 2.99 -27.98 10.72
CA VAL A 415 2.43 -29.27 11.19
C VAL A 415 2.09 -30.22 10.06
N LYS A 416 1.95 -29.70 8.83
CA LYS A 416 1.69 -30.54 7.66
C LYS A 416 2.00 -29.82 6.35
N VAL A 417 2.66 -30.56 5.43
CA VAL A 417 2.67 -30.24 4.00
C VAL A 417 1.64 -31.15 3.32
N VAL A 418 0.65 -30.54 2.68
CA VAL A 418 -0.40 -31.24 1.93
C VAL A 418 -0.06 -31.14 0.45
N LYS A 419 0.36 -32.26 -0.16
CA LYS A 419 0.66 -32.32 -1.59
C LYS A 419 -0.62 -32.46 -2.41
N GLY A 420 -0.71 -31.72 -3.52
CA GLY A 420 -1.85 -31.72 -4.44
C GLY A 420 -2.88 -30.62 -4.12
N ASN A 421 -3.20 -29.80 -5.11
CA ASN A 421 -4.08 -28.64 -4.97
C ASN A 421 -5.56 -28.98 -4.71
N LYS A 422 -5.97 -30.20 -5.03
CA LYS A 422 -7.33 -30.68 -4.76
C LYS A 422 -7.53 -31.09 -3.29
N LYS A 423 -6.45 -31.33 -2.54
CA LYS A 423 -6.50 -31.70 -1.12
C LYS A 423 -6.57 -30.44 -0.27
N VAL A 424 -7.77 -30.05 0.09
CA VAL A 424 -8.08 -28.80 0.81
C VAL A 424 -8.47 -29.05 2.28
N SER A 425 -7.95 -30.10 2.86
CA SER A 425 -8.18 -30.42 4.28
C SER A 425 -7.00 -31.14 4.91
N TYR A 426 -6.89 -30.98 6.23
CA TYR A 426 -5.95 -31.71 7.08
C TYR A 426 -6.58 -31.95 8.44
N THR A 427 -6.35 -33.13 9.01
CA THR A 427 -6.78 -33.45 10.39
C THR A 427 -5.58 -33.51 11.32
N ASN A 428 -5.51 -32.56 12.22
CA ASN A 428 -4.49 -32.54 13.27
C ASN A 428 -4.96 -33.36 14.46
N THR A 429 -4.08 -34.23 14.95
CA THR A 429 -4.38 -35.21 16.00
C THR A 429 -3.50 -35.01 17.23
N LYS A 430 -3.77 -35.76 18.30
CA LYS A 430 -2.99 -35.75 19.57
C LYS A 430 -2.95 -34.38 20.23
N LEU A 431 -4.03 -33.63 20.16
CA LEU A 431 -4.14 -32.31 20.78
C LEU A 431 -4.46 -32.43 22.27
N LYS A 432 -4.05 -31.44 23.07
CA LYS A 432 -4.37 -31.41 24.51
C LYS A 432 -5.79 -30.92 24.74
N LYS A 433 -6.56 -31.60 25.57
CA LYS A 433 -7.91 -31.19 25.99
C LYS A 433 -7.87 -29.84 26.69
N ASN A 434 -8.89 -29.03 26.52
CA ASN A 434 -9.05 -27.70 27.09
C ASN A 434 -7.94 -26.72 26.71
N LYS A 435 -7.18 -27.00 25.64
CA LYS A 435 -6.18 -26.09 25.10
C LYS A 435 -6.68 -25.46 23.81
N LYS A 436 -6.50 -24.15 23.68
CA LYS A 436 -6.77 -23.38 22.46
C LYS A 436 -5.59 -23.52 21.50
N TYR A 437 -5.87 -23.79 20.23
CA TYR A 437 -4.88 -23.86 19.16
C TYR A 437 -5.28 -22.93 18.03
N TYR A 438 -4.26 -22.37 17.40
CA TYR A 438 -4.38 -21.43 16.30
C TYR A 438 -3.77 -22.06 15.06
N TYR A 439 -4.41 -21.84 13.90
CA TYR A 439 -3.97 -22.39 12.63
C TYR A 439 -3.96 -21.30 11.55
N LYS A 440 -2.98 -21.38 10.65
CA LYS A 440 -2.92 -20.67 9.39
C LYS A 440 -2.43 -21.59 8.29
N VAL A 441 -2.82 -21.32 7.05
CA VAL A 441 -2.51 -22.16 5.88
C VAL A 441 -2.02 -21.26 4.75
N ARG A 442 -1.00 -21.71 4.02
CA ARG A 442 -0.58 -21.07 2.77
C ARG A 442 -0.49 -22.07 1.64
N ALA A 443 -0.70 -21.61 0.41
CA ALA A 443 -0.45 -22.40 -0.79
C ALA A 443 1.03 -22.38 -1.17
N TYR A 444 1.49 -23.38 -1.94
CA TYR A 444 2.79 -23.34 -2.57
C TYR A 444 2.73 -23.90 -4.01
N ARG A 445 3.66 -23.47 -4.84
CA ARG A 445 3.94 -24.02 -6.15
C ARG A 445 5.44 -24.29 -6.27
N THR A 446 5.81 -25.34 -6.98
CA THR A 446 7.22 -25.68 -7.26
C THR A 446 7.60 -25.15 -8.64
N VAL A 447 8.61 -24.27 -8.68
CA VAL A 447 9.13 -23.68 -9.91
C VAL A 447 10.61 -23.98 -9.95
N LYS A 448 11.06 -24.66 -11.00
CA LYS A 448 12.47 -25.05 -11.15
C LYS A 448 13.06 -25.72 -9.90
N GLY A 449 12.29 -26.64 -9.29
CA GLY A 449 12.70 -27.39 -8.08
C GLY A 449 12.59 -26.60 -6.78
N LYS A 450 12.34 -25.29 -6.79
CA LYS A 450 12.16 -24.46 -5.60
C LYS A 450 10.69 -24.18 -5.33
N LYS A 451 10.28 -24.20 -4.04
CA LYS A 451 8.91 -23.87 -3.63
C LYS A 451 8.74 -22.36 -3.53
N VAL A 452 7.76 -21.84 -4.24
CA VAL A 452 7.24 -20.48 -4.11
C VAL A 452 5.95 -20.54 -3.30
N TYR A 453 5.74 -19.62 -2.38
CA TYR A 453 4.63 -19.65 -1.44
C TYR A 453 3.71 -18.46 -1.67
N GLY A 454 2.40 -18.69 -1.64
CA GLY A 454 1.40 -17.63 -1.53
C GLY A 454 1.25 -17.15 -0.08
N ALA A 455 0.56 -16.03 0.09
CA ALA A 455 0.27 -15.45 1.40
C ALA A 455 -0.49 -16.43 2.32
N PHE A 456 -0.28 -16.28 3.63
CA PHE A 456 -1.01 -17.08 4.63
C PHE A 456 -2.50 -16.70 4.65
N SER A 457 -3.35 -17.66 5.01
CA SER A 457 -4.73 -17.37 5.40
C SER A 457 -4.78 -16.52 6.66
N SER A 458 -5.95 -15.91 6.94
CA SER A 458 -6.26 -15.42 8.28
C SER A 458 -6.04 -16.52 9.32
N LYS A 459 -5.63 -16.13 10.54
CA LYS A 459 -5.50 -17.04 11.69
C LYS A 459 -6.89 -17.44 12.16
N LYS A 460 -7.12 -18.73 12.40
CA LYS A 460 -8.34 -19.24 13.02
C LYS A 460 -7.98 -20.05 14.26
N SER A 461 -8.78 -19.94 15.31
CA SER A 461 -8.54 -20.64 16.57
C SER A 461 -9.68 -21.57 16.94
N ILE A 462 -9.35 -22.60 17.70
CA ILE A 462 -10.31 -23.56 18.22
C ILE A 462 -9.87 -24.07 19.59
N LEU A 463 -10.81 -24.10 20.53
CA LEU A 463 -10.64 -24.74 21.82
C LEU A 463 -10.92 -26.26 21.66
N ILE A 464 -10.00 -27.12 22.12
CA ILE A 464 -10.18 -28.56 22.05
C ILE A 464 -11.16 -28.99 23.12
N LYS A 465 -12.33 -29.44 22.68
CA LYS A 465 -13.34 -30.10 23.51
C LYS A 465 -13.02 -31.58 23.62
N LYS A 466 -13.82 -32.35 24.33
CA LYS A 466 -13.63 -33.78 24.58
C LYS A 466 -13.17 -34.64 23.40
#